data_92ee11dfb362bd29d44f696ca2d47c31
#
_entry.id   92ee11dfb362bd29d44f696ca2d47c31
#
_cell.length_a   1.000
_cell.length_b   1.000
_cell.length_c   1.000
_cell.angle_alpha   90.00
_cell.angle_beta   90.00
_cell.angle_gamma   90.00
#
_symmetry.space_group_name_H-M   'P 1'
#
loop_
_entity.id
_entity.type
_entity.pdbx_description
1 polymer ?
#
loop_
_entity_poly.entity_id
_entity_poly.type
_entity_poly.pdbx_seq_one_letter_code
_entity_poly.pdbx_strand_id
1 'polypeptide(L)'
;MTEEANPAYGDGKVSRIIRIGTRKSQLARIQTASVAEKLKELHPDILLEIVAMSTIGDKILDTALSKIGEKSLFTKELETALEKNMVDLVVHSLKDLPTTLPPGFTIAAVLKRENPHDAVVLHPKHVGKTLETLPEKSVIGTSSLRRTAQLKRRFPHLEFKDIRGNLNTRLKKLDEKEDFAAIILAAAGLRRMGWENRISQILEPDDCMYAVGQGALAVEARAKDTDILEMLSVLNDTDTVLRCIAERAFLRHLEGGCSVPVAVHTEVKDSQLYLTGAVYSLDGSDFLKDTMQTSIASTLQCQEEVDEQVQHVGVTAIKICSGSQNNAEHLGIDLANLLLSKGAKEILTVARQLNDAR
;
A
#
# COMPACT_ATOMS: atom_id res chain seq x y z
N MET A 1 -40.62 -55.79 24.15
CA MET A 1 -39.60 -55.47 23.13
C MET A 1 -39.80 -54.03 22.76
N THR A 2 -39.02 -53.17 23.40
CA THR A 2 -39.03 -51.70 23.14
C THR A 2 -37.76 -51.39 22.34
N GLU A 3 -37.95 -50.97 21.07
CA GLU A 3 -36.87 -50.46 20.21
C GLU A 3 -36.40 -49.12 20.76
N GLU A 4 -35.13 -49.09 21.20
CA GLU A 4 -34.42 -47.85 21.50
C GLU A 4 -34.04 -47.16 20.20
N ALA A 5 -34.58 -45.97 19.97
CA ALA A 5 -34.20 -45.09 18.86
C ALA A 5 -32.77 -44.54 19.10
N ASN A 6 -31.86 -44.85 18.20
CA ASN A 6 -30.49 -44.35 18.13
C ASN A 6 -30.52 -42.85 17.76
N PRO A 7 -29.94 -41.92 18.54
CA PRO A 7 -29.89 -40.52 18.14
C PRO A 7 -28.88 -40.38 16.97
N ALA A 8 -29.35 -39.87 15.87
CA ALA A 8 -28.55 -39.52 14.72
C ALA A 8 -27.44 -38.53 15.15
N TYR A 9 -26.18 -38.95 15.03
CA TYR A 9 -25.02 -38.08 15.10
C TYR A 9 -25.11 -37.13 13.91
N GLY A 10 -25.47 -35.88 14.18
CA GLY A 10 -25.34 -34.82 13.23
C GLY A 10 -23.83 -34.64 12.88
N ASP A 11 -23.49 -34.68 11.62
CA ASP A 11 -22.19 -34.31 11.08
C ASP A 11 -21.89 -32.85 11.46
N GLY A 12 -21.36 -32.65 12.66
CA GLY A 12 -20.81 -31.39 13.10
C GLY A 12 -19.51 -31.13 12.34
N LYS A 13 -19.60 -30.58 11.13
CA LYS A 13 -18.46 -29.91 10.52
C LYS A 13 -18.00 -28.84 11.53
N VAL A 14 -16.91 -29.12 12.23
CA VAL A 14 -16.23 -28.11 13.04
C VAL A 14 -15.74 -27.07 12.04
N SER A 15 -16.46 -25.95 11.92
CA SER A 15 -16.05 -24.86 11.07
C SER A 15 -14.74 -24.29 11.63
N ARG A 16 -13.66 -24.35 10.82
CA ARG A 16 -12.36 -23.79 11.19
C ARG A 16 -12.50 -22.29 11.45
N ILE A 17 -11.94 -21.83 12.57
CA ILE A 17 -11.82 -20.40 12.86
C ILE A 17 -10.62 -19.87 12.08
N ILE A 18 -10.85 -18.86 11.24
CA ILE A 18 -9.78 -18.13 10.52
C ILE A 18 -9.42 -16.90 11.36
N ARG A 19 -8.17 -16.83 11.78
CA ARG A 19 -7.63 -15.74 12.59
C ARG A 19 -6.95 -14.71 11.73
N ILE A 20 -7.40 -13.45 11.85
CA ILE A 20 -6.92 -12.32 11.07
C ILE A 20 -6.06 -11.43 11.95
N GLY A 21 -4.75 -11.36 11.66
CA GLY A 21 -3.82 -10.48 12.35
C GLY A 21 -3.97 -9.03 11.90
N THR A 22 -3.87 -8.09 12.85
CA THR A 22 -3.88 -6.66 12.57
C THR A 22 -3.06 -5.88 13.58
N ARG A 23 -2.62 -4.67 13.21
CA ARG A 23 -2.05 -3.69 14.15
C ARG A 23 -3.12 -3.07 15.04
N LYS A 24 -2.72 -2.57 16.21
CA LYS A 24 -3.66 -1.94 17.15
C LYS A 24 -4.14 -0.55 16.72
N SER A 25 -3.52 0.09 15.72
CA SER A 25 -3.94 1.42 15.26
C SER A 25 -5.38 1.39 14.74
N GLN A 26 -6.13 2.48 14.94
CA GLN A 26 -7.54 2.55 14.55
C GLN A 26 -7.72 2.30 13.05
N LEU A 27 -6.89 2.91 12.19
CA LEU A 27 -6.96 2.69 10.76
C LEU A 27 -6.74 1.22 10.37
N ALA A 28 -5.72 0.55 10.96
CA ALA A 28 -5.46 -0.86 10.66
C ALA A 28 -6.65 -1.75 11.07
N ARG A 29 -7.27 -1.48 12.20
CA ARG A 29 -8.46 -2.23 12.65
C ARG A 29 -9.66 -2.01 11.72
N ILE A 30 -9.90 -0.80 11.25
CA ILE A 30 -10.96 -0.49 10.28
C ILE A 30 -10.69 -1.23 8.96
N GLN A 31 -9.45 -1.21 8.47
CA GLN A 31 -9.05 -1.93 7.25
C GLN A 31 -9.26 -3.44 7.40
N THR A 32 -8.87 -4.00 8.53
CA THR A 32 -9.06 -5.43 8.81
C THR A 32 -10.54 -5.80 8.93
N ALA A 33 -11.33 -4.98 9.60
CA ALA A 33 -12.78 -5.20 9.72
C ALA A 33 -13.45 -5.22 8.34
N SER A 34 -13.09 -4.29 7.44
CA SER A 34 -13.65 -4.26 6.08
C SER A 34 -13.31 -5.50 5.25
N VAL A 35 -12.10 -6.05 5.42
CA VAL A 35 -11.73 -7.33 4.79
C VAL A 35 -12.48 -8.50 5.40
N ALA A 36 -12.62 -8.54 6.74
CA ALA A 36 -13.37 -9.59 7.44
C ALA A 36 -14.85 -9.59 7.03
N GLU A 37 -15.47 -8.42 6.95
CA GLU A 37 -16.84 -8.27 6.46
C GLU A 37 -16.99 -8.81 5.04
N LYS A 38 -16.06 -8.45 4.14
CA LYS A 38 -16.08 -8.94 2.75
C LYS A 38 -15.89 -10.45 2.65
N LEU A 39 -14.99 -11.02 3.45
CA LEU A 39 -14.81 -12.48 3.54
C LEU A 39 -16.08 -13.16 4.05
N LYS A 40 -16.74 -12.59 5.05
CA LYS A 40 -17.97 -13.14 5.62
C LYS A 40 -19.14 -13.09 4.63
N GLU A 41 -19.22 -12.03 3.79
CA GLU A 41 -20.20 -11.94 2.71
C GLU A 41 -20.01 -13.06 1.66
N LEU A 42 -18.74 -13.33 1.29
CA LEU A 42 -18.38 -14.30 0.24
C LEU A 42 -18.36 -15.74 0.76
N HIS A 43 -18.10 -15.92 2.05
CA HIS A 43 -18.01 -17.22 2.74
C HIS A 43 -18.83 -17.19 4.03
N PRO A 44 -20.18 -17.29 3.98
CA PRO A 44 -21.04 -17.14 5.17
C PRO A 44 -20.78 -18.11 6.30
N ASP A 45 -20.26 -19.30 5.99
CA ASP A 45 -20.04 -20.39 6.96
C ASP A 45 -18.73 -20.30 7.72
N ILE A 46 -17.79 -19.42 7.33
CA ILE A 46 -16.51 -19.27 8.03
C ILE A 46 -16.68 -18.54 9.35
N LEU A 47 -15.90 -18.94 10.35
CA LEU A 47 -15.76 -18.20 11.61
C LEU A 47 -14.48 -17.35 11.52
N LEU A 48 -14.60 -16.05 11.80
CA LEU A 48 -13.49 -15.10 11.77
C LEU A 48 -13.20 -14.57 13.18
N GLU A 49 -11.92 -14.49 13.52
CA GLU A 49 -11.42 -13.87 14.74
C GLU A 49 -10.35 -12.84 14.40
N ILE A 50 -10.49 -11.60 14.88
CA ILE A 50 -9.51 -10.54 14.69
C ILE A 50 -8.56 -10.47 15.87
N VAL A 51 -7.26 -10.67 15.61
CA VAL A 51 -6.19 -10.66 16.61
C VAL A 51 -5.35 -9.39 16.43
N ALA A 52 -5.53 -8.42 17.34
CA ALA A 52 -4.81 -7.15 17.29
C ALA A 52 -3.50 -7.21 18.09
N MET A 53 -2.38 -6.82 17.47
CA MET A 53 -1.07 -6.83 18.09
C MET A 53 -0.32 -5.52 17.89
N SER A 54 0.62 -5.22 18.79
CA SER A 54 1.47 -4.01 18.72
C SER A 54 2.73 -4.34 17.94
N THR A 55 3.14 -3.42 17.06
CA THR A 55 4.41 -3.53 16.33
C THR A 55 5.46 -2.59 16.92
N ILE A 56 6.74 -2.85 16.62
CA ILE A 56 7.84 -1.96 17.00
C ILE A 56 7.64 -0.59 16.38
N GLY A 57 7.20 -0.54 15.13
CA GLY A 57 6.92 0.71 14.43
C GLY A 57 5.83 1.57 15.10
N ASP A 58 4.85 0.95 15.78
CA ASP A 58 3.83 1.68 16.55
C ASP A 58 4.40 2.32 17.83
N LYS A 59 5.54 1.85 18.32
CA LYS A 59 6.21 2.33 19.55
C LYS A 59 7.26 3.41 19.26
N ILE A 60 7.81 3.44 18.04
CA ILE A 60 8.84 4.42 17.64
C ILE A 60 8.15 5.68 17.12
N LEU A 61 8.01 6.69 17.98
CA LEU A 61 7.34 7.96 17.64
C LEU A 61 8.31 9.05 17.17
N ASP A 62 9.60 8.94 17.49
CA ASP A 62 10.58 10.04 17.40
C ASP A 62 11.57 9.92 16.23
N THR A 63 11.69 8.76 15.58
CA THR A 63 12.64 8.55 14.49
C THR A 63 11.92 8.48 13.13
N ALA A 64 12.45 9.15 12.10
CA ALA A 64 11.88 9.10 10.75
C ALA A 64 11.97 7.67 10.17
N LEU A 65 10.89 7.16 9.59
CA LEU A 65 10.86 5.86 8.92
C LEU A 65 11.93 5.75 7.82
N SER A 66 12.22 6.86 7.13
CA SER A 66 13.28 6.94 6.12
C SER A 66 14.69 6.69 6.69
N LYS A 67 14.89 6.89 8.00
CA LYS A 67 16.19 6.66 8.70
C LYS A 67 16.32 5.24 9.24
N ILE A 68 15.21 4.56 9.48
CA ILE A 68 15.23 3.21 10.08
C ILE A 68 15.44 2.14 9.00
N GLY A 69 15.33 2.52 7.71
CA GLY A 69 15.72 1.67 6.56
C GLY A 69 14.84 0.45 6.29
N GLU A 70 13.99 0.04 7.22
CA GLU A 70 13.23 -1.20 7.10
C GLU A 70 11.72 -0.96 7.17
N LYS A 71 11.01 -1.27 6.07
CA LYS A 71 9.53 -1.41 6.07
C LYS A 71 9.05 -2.48 7.05
N SER A 72 9.92 -3.45 7.41
CA SER A 72 9.64 -4.55 8.33
C SER A 72 9.25 -4.14 9.76
N LEU A 73 9.47 -2.87 10.15
CA LEU A 73 9.09 -2.38 11.48
C LEU A 73 7.58 -2.45 11.80
N PHE A 74 6.74 -2.47 10.78
CA PHE A 74 5.29 -2.58 10.93
C PHE A 74 4.75 -3.97 10.59
N THR A 75 5.59 -4.86 10.06
CA THR A 75 5.16 -6.18 9.55
C THR A 75 5.75 -7.33 10.35
N LYS A 76 6.95 -7.17 10.93
CA LYS A 76 7.72 -8.25 11.56
C LYS A 76 6.95 -9.05 12.62
N GLU A 77 6.23 -8.38 13.51
CA GLU A 77 5.44 -9.07 14.54
C GLU A 77 4.26 -9.82 13.94
N LEU A 78 3.66 -9.29 12.88
CA LEU A 78 2.55 -9.90 12.15
C LEU A 78 3.04 -11.11 11.35
N GLU A 79 4.18 -11.00 10.67
CA GLU A 79 4.86 -12.10 9.98
C GLU A 79 5.26 -13.21 10.96
N THR A 80 5.78 -12.84 12.15
CA THR A 80 6.08 -13.79 13.23
C THR A 80 4.83 -14.53 13.71
N ALA A 81 3.69 -13.83 13.78
CA ALA A 81 2.42 -14.46 14.17
C ALA A 81 1.91 -15.43 13.08
N LEU A 82 2.10 -15.11 11.79
CA LEU A 82 1.84 -16.02 10.67
C LEU A 82 2.74 -17.26 10.76
N GLU A 83 4.06 -17.07 10.94
CA GLU A 83 5.04 -18.15 11.03
C GLU A 83 4.72 -19.13 12.16
N LYS A 84 4.32 -18.61 13.32
CA LYS A 84 3.94 -19.39 14.50
C LYS A 84 2.52 -19.94 14.48
N ASN A 85 1.78 -19.80 13.37
CA ASN A 85 0.38 -20.20 13.24
C ASN A 85 -0.55 -19.58 14.31
N MET A 86 -0.19 -18.40 14.84
CA MET A 86 -1.06 -17.66 15.76
C MET A 86 -2.20 -16.95 15.00
N VAL A 87 -1.95 -16.59 13.73
CA VAL A 87 -2.94 -16.08 12.79
C VAL A 87 -2.82 -16.80 11.46
N ASP A 88 -3.88 -16.77 10.65
CA ASP A 88 -3.96 -17.45 9.35
C ASP A 88 -3.71 -16.49 8.19
N LEU A 89 -4.03 -15.22 8.40
CA LEU A 89 -3.81 -14.14 7.43
C LEU A 89 -3.63 -12.79 8.16
N VAL A 90 -3.05 -11.81 7.46
CA VAL A 90 -2.84 -10.44 7.97
C VAL A 90 -3.26 -9.42 6.94
N VAL A 91 -3.90 -8.34 7.37
CA VAL A 91 -4.32 -7.23 6.51
C VAL A 91 -3.36 -6.06 6.65
N HIS A 92 -2.90 -5.53 5.50
CA HIS A 92 -1.99 -4.40 5.41
C HIS A 92 -2.48 -3.32 4.43
N SER A 93 -2.06 -2.09 4.65
CA SER A 93 -1.94 -1.15 3.53
C SER A 93 -0.81 -1.63 2.62
N LEU A 94 -1.06 -1.87 1.34
CA LEU A 94 -0.07 -2.47 0.44
C LEU A 94 1.23 -1.66 0.36
N LYS A 95 1.14 -0.34 0.42
CA LYS A 95 2.32 0.55 0.40
C LYS A 95 3.30 0.32 1.55
N ASP A 96 2.86 -0.29 2.65
CA ASP A 96 3.68 -0.56 3.83
C ASP A 96 4.41 -1.90 3.75
N LEU A 97 4.04 -2.77 2.79
CA LEU A 97 4.72 -4.04 2.52
C LEU A 97 5.96 -3.86 1.63
N PRO A 98 7.08 -4.52 1.96
CA PRO A 98 8.26 -4.53 1.08
C PRO A 98 7.94 -5.21 -0.25
N THR A 99 8.69 -4.87 -1.30
CA THR A 99 8.53 -5.49 -2.63
C THR A 99 9.07 -6.92 -2.69
N THR A 100 9.89 -7.29 -1.72
CA THR A 100 10.36 -8.67 -1.48
C THR A 100 9.91 -9.06 -0.08
N LEU A 101 9.06 -10.08 0.03
CA LEU A 101 8.60 -10.60 1.31
C LEU A 101 9.61 -11.60 1.89
N PRO A 102 9.58 -11.86 3.20
CA PRO A 102 10.32 -12.95 3.79
C PRO A 102 9.93 -14.30 3.14
N PRO A 103 10.87 -15.27 3.06
CA PRO A 103 10.57 -16.59 2.51
C PRO A 103 9.35 -17.25 3.19
N GLY A 104 8.49 -17.87 2.39
CA GLY A 104 7.31 -18.58 2.90
C GLY A 104 6.05 -17.74 3.05
N PHE A 105 6.11 -16.44 2.75
CA PHE A 105 4.93 -15.56 2.74
C PHE A 105 4.60 -15.07 1.34
N THR A 106 3.34 -14.71 1.14
CA THR A 106 2.86 -14.12 -0.10
C THR A 106 1.70 -13.16 0.18
N ILE A 107 1.52 -12.17 -0.68
CA ILE A 107 0.30 -11.38 -0.78
C ILE A 107 -0.69 -12.20 -1.58
N ALA A 108 -1.64 -12.81 -0.90
CA ALA A 108 -2.64 -13.71 -1.48
C ALA A 108 -3.82 -12.97 -2.11
N ALA A 109 -4.06 -11.73 -1.68
CA ALA A 109 -5.10 -10.90 -2.27
C ALA A 109 -4.71 -9.42 -2.24
N VAL A 110 -5.10 -8.70 -3.29
CA VAL A 110 -5.09 -7.24 -3.37
C VAL A 110 -6.49 -6.76 -3.74
N LEU A 111 -7.13 -6.07 -2.81
CA LEU A 111 -8.51 -5.64 -2.95
C LEU A 111 -8.62 -4.41 -3.85
N LYS A 112 -9.84 -4.16 -4.35
CA LYS A 112 -10.16 -2.96 -5.13
C LYS A 112 -9.60 -1.71 -4.47
N ARG A 113 -8.83 -0.95 -5.25
CA ARG A 113 -8.07 0.22 -4.80
C ARG A 113 -9.01 1.36 -4.45
N GLU A 114 -8.85 1.91 -3.25
CA GLU A 114 -9.40 3.22 -2.90
C GLU A 114 -8.55 4.31 -3.57
N ASN A 115 -9.06 5.56 -3.62
CA ASN A 115 -8.35 6.69 -4.22
C ASN A 115 -6.86 6.71 -3.82
N PRO A 116 -5.92 6.54 -4.76
CA PRO A 116 -4.49 6.44 -4.46
C PRO A 116 -3.83 7.79 -4.20
N HIS A 117 -4.50 8.90 -4.50
CA HIS A 117 -3.91 10.23 -4.43
C HIS A 117 -3.60 10.66 -2.99
N ASP A 118 -2.69 11.61 -2.88
CA ASP A 118 -2.49 12.35 -1.65
C ASP A 118 -3.54 13.45 -1.51
N ALA A 119 -3.83 13.83 -0.28
CA ALA A 119 -4.80 14.86 0.07
C ALA A 119 -4.18 15.92 0.97
N VAL A 120 -4.57 17.16 0.77
CA VAL A 120 -4.26 18.28 1.64
C VAL A 120 -5.32 18.38 2.74
N VAL A 121 -4.88 18.42 3.98
CA VAL A 121 -5.73 18.75 5.13
C VAL A 121 -5.24 20.07 5.69
N LEU A 122 -6.05 21.11 5.56
CA LEU A 122 -5.74 22.45 6.04
C LEU A 122 -5.95 22.57 7.55
N HIS A 123 -5.12 23.37 8.20
CA HIS A 123 -5.41 23.89 9.54
C HIS A 123 -6.70 24.73 9.47
N PRO A 124 -7.58 24.70 10.49
CA PRO A 124 -8.86 25.43 10.50
C PRO A 124 -8.74 26.92 10.15
N LYS A 125 -7.63 27.57 10.50
CA LYS A 125 -7.37 28.99 10.15
C LYS A 125 -7.22 29.26 8.64
N HIS A 126 -6.96 28.22 7.85
CA HIS A 126 -6.71 28.33 6.40
C HIS A 126 -7.81 27.72 5.53
N VAL A 127 -8.97 27.42 6.11
CA VAL A 127 -10.12 26.88 5.36
C VAL A 127 -10.43 27.75 4.14
N GLY A 128 -10.68 27.08 3.00
CA GLY A 128 -10.96 27.73 1.71
C GLY A 128 -9.71 28.08 0.89
N LYS A 129 -8.49 27.84 1.40
CA LYS A 129 -7.25 27.98 0.63
C LYS A 129 -6.86 26.67 -0.06
N THR A 130 -5.92 26.78 -0.99
CA THR A 130 -5.21 25.65 -1.63
C THR A 130 -3.72 25.79 -1.34
N LEU A 131 -2.90 24.78 -1.67
CA LEU A 131 -1.45 24.90 -1.53
C LEU A 131 -0.89 26.10 -2.31
N GLU A 132 -1.49 26.43 -3.44
CA GLU A 132 -1.09 27.55 -4.30
C GLU A 132 -1.40 28.92 -3.69
N THR A 133 -2.51 29.02 -2.92
CA THR A 133 -2.98 30.27 -2.30
C THR A 133 -2.59 30.45 -0.84
N LEU A 134 -1.91 29.47 -0.25
CA LEU A 134 -1.32 29.64 1.08
C LEU A 134 -0.27 30.77 1.08
N PRO A 135 -0.15 31.54 2.17
CA PRO A 135 0.89 32.57 2.30
C PRO A 135 2.30 32.03 2.09
N GLU A 136 3.20 32.92 1.65
CA GLU A 136 4.65 32.66 1.59
C GLU A 136 5.15 32.05 2.90
N LYS A 137 6.04 31.03 2.79
CA LYS A 137 6.64 30.31 3.91
C LYS A 137 5.65 29.57 4.82
N SER A 138 4.41 29.35 4.35
CA SER A 138 3.49 28.46 5.06
C SER A 138 4.10 27.07 5.22
N VAL A 139 4.05 26.52 6.44
CA VAL A 139 4.66 25.24 6.76
C VAL A 139 3.71 24.09 6.49
N ILE A 140 4.14 23.16 5.67
CA ILE A 140 3.41 21.94 5.31
C ILE A 140 4.02 20.74 6.03
N GLY A 141 3.18 20.01 6.77
CA GLY A 141 3.61 18.83 7.54
C GLY A 141 3.62 17.57 6.68
N THR A 142 4.80 17.00 6.47
CA THR A 142 4.99 15.67 5.89
C THR A 142 6.40 15.15 6.19
N SER A 143 6.52 13.87 6.54
CA SER A 143 7.82 13.19 6.68
C SER A 143 8.15 12.32 5.46
N SER A 144 7.32 12.36 4.41
CA SER A 144 7.54 11.60 3.18
C SER A 144 8.48 12.33 2.25
N LEU A 145 9.66 11.76 1.98
CA LEU A 145 10.63 12.29 1.01
C LEU A 145 10.00 12.46 -0.37
N ARG A 146 9.16 11.51 -0.80
CA ARG A 146 8.43 11.55 -2.06
C ARG A 146 7.51 12.78 -2.15
N ARG A 147 6.72 13.06 -1.11
CA ARG A 147 5.83 14.22 -1.07
C ARG A 147 6.64 15.52 -1.04
N THR A 148 7.62 15.58 -0.16
CA THR A 148 8.45 16.77 0.02
C THR A 148 9.14 17.16 -1.28
N ALA A 149 9.78 16.21 -1.99
CA ALA A 149 10.51 16.50 -3.23
C ALA A 149 9.59 17.06 -4.32
N GLN A 150 8.44 16.43 -4.54
CA GLN A 150 7.47 16.86 -5.56
C GLN A 150 6.84 18.22 -5.22
N LEU A 151 6.38 18.39 -3.97
CA LEU A 151 5.68 19.59 -3.55
C LEU A 151 6.61 20.80 -3.41
N LYS A 152 7.87 20.64 -3.01
CA LYS A 152 8.87 21.71 -3.05
C LYS A 152 9.09 22.23 -4.48
N ARG A 153 9.15 21.30 -5.44
CA ARG A 153 9.28 21.65 -6.84
C ARG A 153 8.06 22.40 -7.36
N ARG A 154 6.86 21.93 -7.02
CA ARG A 154 5.60 22.47 -7.52
C ARG A 154 5.18 23.76 -6.83
N PHE A 155 5.47 23.88 -5.53
CA PHE A 155 5.09 25.01 -4.67
C PHE A 155 6.32 25.57 -3.91
N PRO A 156 7.24 26.24 -4.60
CA PRO A 156 8.52 26.66 -4.02
C PRO A 156 8.40 27.73 -2.93
N HIS A 157 7.24 28.38 -2.81
CA HIS A 157 6.95 29.37 -1.77
C HIS A 157 6.60 28.75 -0.42
N LEU A 158 6.42 27.42 -0.35
CA LEU A 158 6.06 26.69 0.87
C LEU A 158 7.28 26.09 1.57
N GLU A 159 7.21 25.98 2.88
CA GLU A 159 8.18 25.26 3.70
C GLU A 159 7.64 23.89 4.12
N PHE A 160 8.53 22.91 4.30
CA PHE A 160 8.16 21.53 4.65
C PHE A 160 8.86 21.11 5.93
N LYS A 161 8.09 20.59 6.90
CA LYS A 161 8.58 20.06 8.16
C LYS A 161 8.02 18.68 8.45
N ASP A 162 8.79 17.89 9.18
CA ASP A 162 8.38 16.56 9.61
C ASP A 162 7.14 16.61 10.51
N ILE A 163 6.18 15.73 10.22
CA ILE A 163 5.09 15.41 11.12
C ILE A 163 4.94 13.89 11.24
N ARG A 164 4.91 13.38 12.46
CA ARG A 164 4.94 11.96 12.77
C ARG A 164 3.80 11.53 13.67
N GLY A 165 3.61 10.21 13.75
CA GLY A 165 2.55 9.55 14.47
C GLY A 165 1.57 8.87 13.52
N ASN A 166 0.59 8.17 14.08
CA ASN A 166 -0.54 7.64 13.31
C ASN A 166 -1.44 8.79 12.79
N LEU A 167 -2.46 8.43 12.02
CA LEU A 167 -3.33 9.42 11.37
C LEU A 167 -3.99 10.37 12.39
N ASN A 168 -4.53 9.82 13.49
CA ASN A 168 -5.15 10.57 14.57
C ASN A 168 -4.17 11.58 15.20
N THR A 169 -2.95 11.12 15.49
CA THR A 169 -1.91 11.96 16.10
C THR A 169 -1.53 13.13 15.21
N ARG A 170 -1.39 12.90 13.88
CA ARG A 170 -1.03 13.96 12.93
C ARG A 170 -2.15 14.98 12.80
N LEU A 171 -3.41 14.53 12.75
CA LEU A 171 -4.55 15.43 12.69
C LEU A 171 -4.66 16.29 13.94
N LYS A 172 -4.48 15.66 15.12
CA LYS A 172 -4.44 16.38 16.40
C LYS A 172 -3.32 17.42 16.44
N LYS A 173 -2.11 17.07 15.97
CA LYS A 173 -0.99 18.02 15.88
C LYS A 173 -1.29 19.21 14.97
N LEU A 174 -2.00 18.97 13.87
CA LEU A 174 -2.43 20.04 12.97
C LEU A 174 -3.43 20.97 13.65
N ASP A 175 -4.44 20.41 14.34
CA ASP A 175 -5.55 21.20 14.88
C ASP A 175 -5.21 21.94 16.17
N GLU A 176 -4.33 21.36 17.00
CA GLU A 176 -3.98 21.92 18.33
C GLU A 176 -2.72 22.80 18.33
N LYS A 177 -1.89 22.73 17.27
CA LYS A 177 -0.63 23.47 17.19
C LYS A 177 -0.60 24.35 15.95
N GLU A 178 -0.09 25.55 16.11
CA GLU A 178 0.08 26.50 14.99
C GLU A 178 1.36 26.24 14.17
N ASP A 179 1.96 25.06 14.31
CA ASP A 179 3.21 24.70 13.64
C ASP A 179 3.05 24.45 12.15
N PHE A 180 1.81 24.14 11.70
CA PHE A 180 1.50 23.74 10.32
C PHE A 180 0.31 24.49 9.77
N ALA A 181 0.42 24.99 8.53
CA ALA A 181 -0.71 25.53 7.76
C ALA A 181 -1.55 24.40 7.15
N ALA A 182 -0.93 23.30 6.81
CA ALA A 182 -1.54 22.09 6.29
C ALA A 182 -0.67 20.87 6.55
N ILE A 183 -1.27 19.66 6.41
CA ILE A 183 -0.54 18.39 6.36
C ILE A 183 -0.95 17.61 5.12
N ILE A 184 -0.05 16.74 4.62
CA ILE A 184 -0.33 15.88 3.47
C ILE A 184 -0.52 14.44 3.95
N LEU A 185 -1.68 13.86 3.61
CA LEU A 185 -2.06 12.50 3.97
C LEU A 185 -2.55 11.75 2.73
N ALA A 186 -2.61 10.42 2.79
CA ALA A 186 -3.25 9.63 1.74
C ALA A 186 -4.78 9.77 1.84
N ALA A 187 -5.45 10.13 0.74
CA ALA A 187 -6.90 10.26 0.69
C ALA A 187 -7.63 8.99 1.16
N ALA A 188 -7.13 7.81 0.76
CA ALA A 188 -7.68 6.52 1.18
C ALA A 188 -7.71 6.34 2.71
N GLY A 189 -6.69 6.83 3.42
CA GLY A 189 -6.65 6.77 4.88
C GLY A 189 -7.72 7.64 5.52
N LEU A 190 -7.90 8.86 5.03
CA LEU A 190 -8.93 9.79 5.51
C LEU A 190 -10.34 9.25 5.25
N ARG A 191 -10.61 8.72 4.06
CA ARG A 191 -11.90 8.13 3.70
C ARG A 191 -12.25 6.94 4.59
N ARG A 192 -11.30 6.01 4.80
CA ARG A 192 -11.51 4.85 5.68
C ARG A 192 -11.79 5.23 7.13
N MET A 193 -11.23 6.35 7.59
CA MET A 193 -11.50 6.90 8.93
C MET A 193 -12.83 7.68 9.01
N GLY A 194 -13.55 7.87 7.91
CA GLY A 194 -14.74 8.72 7.85
C GLY A 194 -14.44 10.22 7.95
N TRP A 195 -13.21 10.64 7.62
CA TRP A 195 -12.75 12.03 7.69
C TRP A 195 -12.64 12.70 6.33
N GLU A 196 -13.50 12.34 5.42
CA GLU A 196 -13.54 12.86 4.06
C GLU A 196 -13.79 14.38 4.04
N ASN A 197 -14.56 14.88 5.01
CA ASN A 197 -14.83 16.29 5.22
C ASN A 197 -13.57 17.13 5.58
N ARG A 198 -12.46 16.47 5.97
CA ARG A 198 -11.18 17.12 6.25
C ARG A 198 -10.32 17.27 4.99
N ILE A 199 -10.67 16.62 3.89
CA ILE A 199 -9.97 16.75 2.61
C ILE A 199 -10.28 18.11 2.01
N SER A 200 -9.29 18.99 1.99
CA SER A 200 -9.41 20.32 1.38
C SER A 200 -9.08 20.30 -0.12
N GLN A 201 -8.18 19.44 -0.53
CA GLN A 201 -7.71 19.29 -1.92
C GLN A 201 -7.21 17.88 -2.15
N ILE A 202 -7.55 17.29 -3.28
CA ILE A 202 -6.89 16.08 -3.80
C ILE A 202 -5.73 16.54 -4.69
N LEU A 203 -4.55 15.94 -4.49
CA LEU A 203 -3.38 16.24 -5.29
C LEU A 203 -3.37 15.34 -6.51
N GLU A 204 -3.54 15.95 -7.68
CA GLU A 204 -3.48 15.26 -8.96
C GLU A 204 -2.04 14.88 -9.33
N PRO A 205 -1.82 13.97 -10.30
CA PRO A 205 -0.47 13.50 -10.67
C PRO A 205 0.51 14.59 -11.08
N ASP A 206 0.00 15.73 -11.59
CA ASP A 206 0.83 16.88 -11.96
C ASP A 206 1.37 17.66 -10.75
N ASP A 207 0.67 17.58 -9.63
CA ASP A 207 1.10 18.19 -8.38
C ASP A 207 1.92 17.20 -7.53
N CYS A 208 1.43 15.96 -7.38
CA CYS A 208 2.09 14.95 -6.54
C CYS A 208 1.63 13.53 -6.91
N MET A 209 2.45 12.78 -7.63
CA MET A 209 2.19 11.35 -7.85
C MET A 209 2.35 10.56 -6.54
N TYR A 210 1.61 9.45 -6.44
CA TYR A 210 1.46 8.69 -5.20
C TYR A 210 2.56 7.63 -4.97
N ALA A 211 2.56 7.05 -3.78
CA ALA A 211 3.46 5.95 -3.44
C ALA A 211 2.99 4.63 -4.05
N VAL A 212 3.93 3.75 -4.38
CA VAL A 212 3.66 2.38 -4.84
C VAL A 212 2.67 1.67 -3.91
N GLY A 213 1.57 1.18 -4.46
CA GLY A 213 0.52 0.48 -3.74
C GLY A 213 -0.38 1.36 -2.86
N GLN A 214 -0.24 2.69 -2.88
CA GLN A 214 -1.07 3.57 -2.06
C GLN A 214 -2.56 3.42 -2.40
N GLY A 215 -3.41 3.33 -1.38
CA GLY A 215 -4.86 3.14 -1.50
C GLY A 215 -5.30 1.67 -1.57
N ALA A 216 -4.43 0.72 -1.96
CA ALA A 216 -4.74 -0.68 -1.99
C ALA A 216 -4.56 -1.34 -0.61
N LEU A 217 -5.45 -2.29 -0.28
CA LEU A 217 -5.30 -3.23 0.83
C LEU A 217 -4.73 -4.54 0.30
N ALA A 218 -3.83 -5.13 1.07
CA ALA A 218 -3.22 -6.42 0.80
C ALA A 218 -3.53 -7.40 1.93
N VAL A 219 -3.76 -8.65 1.57
CA VAL A 219 -3.89 -9.75 2.53
C VAL A 219 -2.69 -10.67 2.37
N GLU A 220 -1.85 -10.71 3.40
CA GLU A 220 -0.67 -11.57 3.47
C GLU A 220 -1.02 -12.89 4.13
N ALA A 221 -0.47 -14.00 3.61
CA ALA A 221 -0.65 -15.34 4.14
C ALA A 221 0.62 -16.18 3.94
N ARG A 222 0.67 -17.37 4.53
CA ARG A 222 1.71 -18.35 4.24
C ARG A 222 1.50 -18.90 2.83
N ALA A 223 2.57 -18.94 2.03
CA ALA A 223 2.52 -19.42 0.64
C ALA A 223 2.10 -20.89 0.51
N LYS A 224 2.30 -21.69 1.55
CA LYS A 224 1.94 -23.12 1.59
C LYS A 224 0.47 -23.40 1.95
N ASP A 225 -0.26 -22.43 2.46
CA ASP A 225 -1.64 -22.61 2.93
C ASP A 225 -2.62 -22.46 1.76
N THR A 226 -2.64 -23.45 0.87
CA THR A 226 -3.41 -23.42 -0.39
C THR A 226 -4.89 -23.19 -0.20
N ASP A 227 -5.49 -23.73 0.87
CA ASP A 227 -6.88 -23.49 1.25
C ASP A 227 -7.18 -22.02 1.60
N ILE A 228 -6.24 -21.36 2.30
CA ILE A 228 -6.33 -19.93 2.59
C ILE A 228 -6.15 -19.10 1.31
N LEU A 229 -5.17 -19.45 0.48
CA LEU A 229 -4.94 -18.74 -0.79
C LEU A 229 -6.17 -18.83 -1.71
N GLU A 230 -6.78 -20.00 -1.84
CA GLU A 230 -7.99 -20.19 -2.64
C GLU A 230 -9.17 -19.39 -2.06
N MET A 231 -9.37 -19.41 -0.74
CA MET A 231 -10.41 -18.61 -0.06
C MET A 231 -10.20 -17.11 -0.32
N LEU A 232 -8.97 -16.62 -0.30
CA LEU A 232 -8.65 -15.21 -0.48
C LEU A 232 -8.70 -14.77 -1.95
N SER A 233 -8.56 -15.70 -2.91
CA SER A 233 -8.48 -15.37 -4.33
C SER A 233 -9.65 -14.56 -4.85
N VAL A 234 -10.84 -14.74 -4.28
CA VAL A 234 -12.06 -14.02 -4.65
C VAL A 234 -12.08 -12.55 -4.24
N LEU A 235 -11.15 -12.14 -3.37
CA LEU A 235 -10.98 -10.74 -2.97
C LEU A 235 -10.17 -9.93 -3.98
N ASN A 236 -9.46 -10.58 -4.89
CA ASN A 236 -8.63 -9.89 -5.87
C ASN A 236 -9.46 -9.02 -6.82
N ASP A 237 -9.04 -7.77 -6.96
CA ASP A 237 -9.49 -6.89 -8.03
C ASP A 237 -8.43 -6.88 -9.14
N THR A 238 -8.77 -7.39 -10.31
CA THR A 238 -7.82 -7.64 -11.40
C THR A 238 -7.04 -6.38 -11.78
N ASP A 239 -7.72 -5.25 -11.99
CA ASP A 239 -7.07 -4.00 -12.38
C ASP A 239 -6.12 -3.51 -11.29
N THR A 240 -6.54 -3.59 -10.03
CA THR A 240 -5.70 -3.20 -8.90
C THR A 240 -4.48 -4.11 -8.77
N VAL A 241 -4.65 -5.43 -8.91
CA VAL A 241 -3.52 -6.39 -8.85
C VAL A 241 -2.49 -6.05 -9.92
N LEU A 242 -2.91 -5.91 -11.19
CA LEU A 242 -1.98 -5.65 -12.30
C LEU A 242 -1.29 -4.29 -12.17
N ARG A 243 -2.01 -3.25 -11.77
CA ARG A 243 -1.42 -1.93 -11.46
C ARG A 243 -0.37 -2.05 -10.35
N CYS A 244 -0.68 -2.74 -9.27
CA CYS A 244 0.22 -2.88 -8.14
C CYS A 244 1.43 -3.77 -8.44
N ILE A 245 1.29 -4.81 -9.27
CA ILE A 245 2.43 -5.60 -9.76
C ILE A 245 3.40 -4.70 -10.54
N ALA A 246 2.90 -3.91 -11.50
CA ALA A 246 3.74 -3.01 -12.28
C ALA A 246 4.44 -1.95 -11.41
N GLU A 247 3.71 -1.32 -10.47
CA GLU A 247 4.26 -0.33 -9.54
C GLU A 247 5.34 -0.94 -8.63
N ARG A 248 5.11 -2.15 -8.10
CA ARG A 248 6.05 -2.86 -7.22
C ARG A 248 7.28 -3.33 -7.96
N ALA A 249 7.13 -3.81 -9.20
CA ALA A 249 8.23 -4.20 -10.08
C ALA A 249 9.13 -3.00 -10.40
N PHE A 250 8.54 -1.85 -10.73
CA PHE A 250 9.25 -0.60 -10.93
C PHE A 250 10.08 -0.21 -9.70
N LEU A 251 9.46 -0.17 -8.52
CA LEU A 251 10.15 0.18 -7.27
C LEU A 251 11.28 -0.80 -6.92
N ARG A 252 11.01 -2.11 -7.08
CA ARG A 252 12.00 -3.17 -6.79
C ARG A 252 13.22 -3.05 -7.69
N HIS A 253 12.99 -2.82 -8.98
CA HIS A 253 14.09 -2.75 -9.97
C HIS A 253 14.94 -1.49 -9.84
N LEU A 254 14.37 -0.39 -9.36
CA LEU A 254 15.12 0.80 -8.97
C LEU A 254 15.89 0.65 -7.65
N GLU A 255 15.79 -0.53 -6.97
CA GLU A 255 16.29 -0.70 -5.61
C GLU A 255 15.74 0.39 -4.67
N GLY A 256 14.55 0.87 -4.98
CA GLY A 256 13.87 1.93 -4.26
C GLY A 256 13.24 1.44 -2.96
N GLY A 257 13.00 2.36 -2.05
CA GLY A 257 12.34 2.13 -0.78
C GLY A 257 11.86 3.43 -0.16
N CYS A 258 11.51 3.40 1.13
CA CYS A 258 11.08 4.60 1.87
C CYS A 258 12.19 5.66 2.01
N SER A 259 13.44 5.29 1.77
CA SER A 259 14.63 6.15 1.90
C SER A 259 14.91 7.04 0.69
N VAL A 260 14.14 6.91 -0.39
CA VAL A 260 14.35 7.68 -1.62
C VAL A 260 13.01 8.17 -2.20
N PRO A 261 13.01 9.33 -2.89
CA PRO A 261 11.81 9.92 -3.46
C PRO A 261 11.43 9.26 -4.80
N VAL A 262 10.67 8.18 -4.74
CA VAL A 262 10.09 7.49 -5.90
C VAL A 262 8.58 7.64 -5.90
N ALA A 263 7.99 7.99 -7.03
CA ALA A 263 6.57 8.20 -7.20
C ALA A 263 6.04 7.47 -8.44
N VAL A 264 4.78 7.08 -8.41
CA VAL A 264 4.12 6.40 -9.52
C VAL A 264 2.72 6.94 -9.76
N HIS A 265 2.23 6.72 -10.98
CA HIS A 265 0.83 6.85 -11.36
C HIS A 265 0.49 5.73 -12.33
N THR A 266 -0.62 5.04 -12.14
CA THR A 266 -1.11 3.99 -13.05
C THR A 266 -2.55 4.21 -13.44
N GLU A 267 -2.87 3.85 -14.68
CA GLU A 267 -4.21 3.88 -15.22
C GLU A 267 -4.44 2.62 -16.09
N VAL A 268 -5.65 2.07 -16.04
CA VAL A 268 -6.10 1.03 -16.97
C VAL A 268 -7.17 1.62 -17.86
N LYS A 269 -6.95 1.57 -19.16
CA LYS A 269 -7.89 2.05 -20.17
C LYS A 269 -7.82 1.17 -21.41
N ASP A 270 -8.95 0.73 -21.92
CA ASP A 270 -9.06 -0.08 -23.13
C ASP A 270 -8.13 -1.31 -23.14
N SER A 271 -8.07 -2.03 -22.02
CA SER A 271 -7.17 -3.17 -21.78
C SER A 271 -5.67 -2.84 -21.92
N GLN A 272 -5.30 -1.58 -21.82
CA GLN A 272 -3.93 -1.12 -21.71
C GLN A 272 -3.65 -0.66 -20.29
N LEU A 273 -2.54 -1.10 -19.72
CA LEU A 273 -2.02 -0.62 -18.46
C LEU A 273 -0.93 0.43 -18.74
N TYR A 274 -1.16 1.64 -18.26
CA TYR A 274 -0.20 2.75 -18.30
C TYR A 274 0.48 2.86 -16.95
N LEU A 275 1.80 2.99 -16.94
CA LEU A 275 2.60 3.27 -15.77
C LEU A 275 3.47 4.49 -16.03
N THR A 276 3.25 5.53 -15.23
CA THR A 276 4.15 6.67 -15.09
C THR A 276 4.98 6.48 -13.83
N GLY A 277 6.30 6.55 -13.95
CA GLY A 277 7.24 6.48 -12.84
C GLY A 277 8.12 7.72 -12.79
N ALA A 278 8.50 8.14 -11.59
CA ALA A 278 9.44 9.24 -11.41
C ALA A 278 10.35 9.02 -10.22
N VAL A 279 11.56 9.56 -10.34
CA VAL A 279 12.56 9.67 -9.27
C VAL A 279 12.95 11.13 -9.09
N TYR A 280 13.24 11.53 -7.87
CA TYR A 280 13.56 12.92 -7.52
C TYR A 280 14.79 12.99 -6.62
N SER A 281 15.52 14.11 -6.66
CA SER A 281 16.41 14.51 -5.57
C SER A 281 15.61 14.92 -4.33
N LEU A 282 16.24 14.96 -3.14
CA LEU A 282 15.52 15.27 -1.89
C LEU A 282 14.91 16.68 -1.85
N ASP A 283 15.50 17.61 -2.59
CA ASP A 283 15.02 18.99 -2.72
C ASP A 283 14.06 19.19 -3.89
N GLY A 284 13.92 18.17 -4.76
CA GLY A 284 13.07 18.21 -5.95
C GLY A 284 13.68 18.97 -7.15
N SER A 285 14.94 19.43 -7.06
CA SER A 285 15.62 20.15 -8.17
C SER A 285 15.85 19.26 -9.37
N ASP A 286 16.36 18.05 -9.14
CA ASP A 286 16.60 17.04 -10.16
C ASP A 286 15.49 15.99 -10.14
N PHE A 287 15.01 15.60 -11.32
CA PHE A 287 14.04 14.54 -11.46
C PHE A 287 14.08 13.91 -12.84
N LEU A 288 13.64 12.66 -12.88
CA LEU A 288 13.35 11.94 -14.11
C LEU A 288 11.94 11.38 -14.02
N LYS A 289 11.17 11.52 -15.08
CA LYS A 289 9.78 11.04 -15.18
C LYS A 289 9.56 10.50 -16.58
N ASP A 290 8.94 9.33 -16.68
CA ASP A 290 8.54 8.75 -17.96
C ASP A 290 7.29 7.90 -17.83
N THR A 291 6.67 7.56 -18.96
CA THR A 291 5.47 6.74 -19.04
C THR A 291 5.64 5.64 -20.05
N MET A 292 5.28 4.41 -19.70
CA MET A 292 5.18 3.28 -20.61
C MET A 292 3.83 2.61 -20.49
N GLN A 293 3.48 1.76 -21.45
CA GLN A 293 2.23 1.02 -21.46
C GLN A 293 2.43 -0.41 -21.94
N THR A 294 1.53 -1.30 -21.54
CA THR A 294 1.46 -2.68 -22.02
C THR A 294 0.02 -3.15 -22.11
N SER A 295 -0.24 -4.12 -23.00
CA SER A 295 -1.54 -4.78 -23.06
C SER A 295 -1.70 -5.74 -21.88
N ILE A 296 -2.85 -5.69 -21.24
CA ILE A 296 -3.29 -6.62 -20.19
C ILE A 296 -4.53 -7.41 -20.60
N ALA A 297 -4.86 -7.40 -21.91
CA ALA A 297 -5.94 -8.21 -22.44
C ALA A 297 -5.65 -9.70 -22.17
N SER A 298 -6.63 -10.41 -21.62
CA SER A 298 -6.58 -11.87 -21.54
C SER A 298 -6.60 -12.46 -22.94
N THR A 299 -5.52 -13.08 -23.37
CA THR A 299 -5.53 -13.90 -24.57
C THR A 299 -6.30 -15.19 -24.28
N LEU A 300 -7.05 -15.71 -25.25
CA LEU A 300 -7.89 -16.92 -25.14
C LEU A 300 -7.12 -18.18 -24.66
N GLN A 301 -5.80 -18.13 -24.60
CA GLN A 301 -4.92 -19.22 -24.14
C GLN A 301 -4.81 -19.34 -22.60
N CYS A 302 -5.41 -18.44 -21.83
CA CYS A 302 -5.33 -18.47 -20.35
C CYS A 302 -6.25 -19.51 -19.70
N GLN A 303 -6.90 -20.42 -20.45
CA GLN A 303 -7.93 -21.32 -19.91
C GLN A 303 -7.43 -22.69 -19.40
N GLU A 304 -6.19 -23.09 -19.59
CA GLU A 304 -5.78 -24.49 -19.30
C GLU A 304 -4.45 -24.69 -18.55
N GLU A 305 -3.70 -23.67 -18.24
CA GLU A 305 -2.49 -23.87 -17.41
C GLU A 305 -2.77 -23.46 -15.96
N VAL A 306 -3.13 -24.45 -15.13
CA VAL A 306 -2.96 -24.40 -13.67
C VAL A 306 -1.46 -24.51 -13.42
N ASP A 307 -0.73 -23.47 -13.84
CA ASP A 307 0.69 -23.38 -13.59
C ASP A 307 0.96 -23.11 -12.11
N GLU A 308 2.08 -23.64 -11.64
CA GLU A 308 2.62 -23.41 -10.30
C GLU A 308 2.36 -21.96 -9.86
N GLN A 309 1.96 -21.78 -8.60
CA GLN A 309 1.63 -20.47 -8.01
C GLN A 309 2.85 -19.53 -8.09
N VAL A 310 3.00 -18.88 -9.25
CA VAL A 310 4.10 -17.93 -9.49
C VAL A 310 3.84 -16.66 -8.68
N GLN A 311 4.84 -16.21 -7.95
CA GLN A 311 4.80 -15.00 -7.16
C GLN A 311 5.41 -13.82 -7.96
N HIS A 312 4.59 -12.80 -8.29
CA HIS A 312 5.01 -11.56 -8.94
C HIS A 312 5.24 -10.46 -7.90
N VAL A 313 6.49 -10.07 -7.69
CA VAL A 313 6.90 -9.04 -6.70
C VAL A 313 6.19 -9.15 -5.34
N GLY A 314 6.10 -10.38 -4.83
CA GLY A 314 5.44 -10.70 -3.56
C GLY A 314 3.96 -11.05 -3.66
N VAL A 315 3.32 -10.93 -4.82
CA VAL A 315 1.89 -11.19 -5.03
C VAL A 315 1.68 -12.52 -5.71
N THR A 316 0.80 -13.37 -5.16
CA THR A 316 0.29 -14.60 -5.78
C THR A 316 -1.21 -14.40 -6.05
N ALA A 317 -1.53 -13.95 -7.25
CA ALA A 317 -2.91 -13.67 -7.63
C ALA A 317 -3.51 -14.84 -8.41
N ILE A 318 -4.04 -15.82 -7.69
CA ILE A 318 -4.78 -16.95 -8.26
C ILE A 318 -6.01 -16.42 -9.02
N LYS A 319 -6.35 -17.04 -10.16
CA LYS A 319 -7.48 -16.69 -11.03
C LYS A 319 -7.30 -15.41 -11.86
N ILE A 320 -6.13 -14.78 -11.83
CA ILE A 320 -5.78 -13.72 -12.77
C ILE A 320 -4.82 -14.29 -13.82
N CYS A 321 -5.07 -13.97 -15.09
CA CYS A 321 -4.27 -14.48 -16.22
C CYS A 321 -2.77 -14.25 -15.99
N SER A 322 -1.98 -15.32 -16.05
CA SER A 322 -0.53 -15.31 -15.86
C SER A 322 0.17 -14.38 -16.87
N GLY A 323 -0.25 -14.42 -18.15
CA GLY A 323 0.27 -13.51 -19.17
C GLY A 323 0.08 -12.03 -18.84
N SER A 324 -1.11 -11.65 -18.31
CA SER A 324 -1.37 -10.28 -17.89
C SER A 324 -0.49 -9.86 -16.69
N GLN A 325 -0.26 -10.78 -15.74
CA GLN A 325 0.63 -10.54 -14.59
C GLN A 325 2.08 -10.36 -15.05
N ASN A 326 2.57 -11.23 -15.95
CA ASN A 326 3.90 -11.13 -16.57
C ASN A 326 4.07 -9.79 -17.30
N ASN A 327 3.10 -9.39 -18.11
CA ASN A 327 3.14 -8.12 -18.84
C ASN A 327 3.20 -6.93 -17.87
N ALA A 328 2.43 -6.95 -16.78
CA ALA A 328 2.45 -5.90 -15.77
C ALA A 328 3.81 -5.83 -15.05
N GLU A 329 4.41 -6.96 -14.69
CA GLU A 329 5.73 -7.00 -14.07
C GLU A 329 6.82 -6.49 -15.01
N HIS A 330 6.83 -6.93 -16.27
CA HIS A 330 7.77 -6.44 -17.28
C HIS A 330 7.63 -4.94 -17.53
N LEU A 331 6.40 -4.41 -17.58
CA LEU A 331 6.18 -2.96 -17.71
C LEU A 331 6.91 -2.17 -16.61
N GLY A 332 6.83 -2.64 -15.37
CA GLY A 332 7.53 -2.00 -14.25
C GLY A 332 9.05 -2.07 -14.39
N ILE A 333 9.58 -3.24 -14.79
CA ILE A 333 11.02 -3.46 -15.00
C ILE A 333 11.53 -2.57 -16.16
N ASP A 334 10.82 -2.54 -17.27
CA ASP A 334 11.22 -1.80 -18.47
C ASP A 334 11.24 -0.28 -18.23
N LEU A 335 10.23 0.23 -17.53
CA LEU A 335 10.22 1.65 -17.14
C LEU A 335 11.36 1.98 -16.17
N ALA A 336 11.68 1.11 -15.23
CA ALA A 336 12.83 1.29 -14.34
C ALA A 336 14.14 1.32 -15.12
N ASN A 337 14.34 0.37 -16.06
CA ASN A 337 15.50 0.33 -16.94
C ASN A 337 15.63 1.61 -17.77
N LEU A 338 14.51 2.11 -18.30
CA LEU A 338 14.50 3.37 -19.06
C LEU A 338 14.99 4.55 -18.19
N LEU A 339 14.48 4.68 -16.95
CA LEU A 339 14.93 5.76 -16.07
C LEU A 339 16.38 5.57 -15.62
N LEU A 340 16.83 4.34 -15.36
CA LEU A 340 18.23 4.04 -15.03
C LEU A 340 19.16 4.43 -16.16
N SER A 341 18.79 4.16 -17.42
CA SER A 341 19.57 4.57 -18.59
C SER A 341 19.66 6.10 -18.77
N LYS A 342 18.73 6.84 -18.17
CA LYS A 342 18.68 8.32 -18.16
C LYS A 342 19.37 8.95 -16.94
N GLY A 343 19.95 8.15 -16.03
CA GLY A 343 20.69 8.65 -14.86
C GLY A 343 19.92 8.59 -13.53
N ALA A 344 18.84 7.80 -13.45
CA ALA A 344 18.10 7.67 -12.19
C ALA A 344 18.95 7.12 -11.03
N LYS A 345 19.96 6.30 -11.34
CA LYS A 345 20.86 5.70 -10.34
C LYS A 345 21.62 6.77 -9.57
N GLU A 346 22.14 7.77 -10.24
CA GLU A 346 22.88 8.88 -9.64
C GLU A 346 21.98 9.69 -8.71
N ILE A 347 20.77 10.06 -9.16
CA ILE A 347 19.79 10.80 -8.34
C ILE A 347 19.45 10.01 -7.07
N LEU A 348 19.14 8.72 -7.21
CA LEU A 348 18.77 7.86 -6.08
C LEU A 348 19.93 7.63 -5.10
N THR A 349 21.17 7.49 -5.62
CA THR A 349 22.36 7.31 -4.78
C THR A 349 22.62 8.55 -3.93
N VAL A 350 22.60 9.74 -4.53
CA VAL A 350 22.77 11.01 -3.82
C VAL A 350 21.64 11.22 -2.81
N ALA A 351 20.38 10.95 -3.19
CA ALA A 351 19.24 11.07 -2.30
C ALA A 351 19.38 10.18 -1.06
N ARG A 352 19.85 8.94 -1.25
CA ARG A 352 20.08 7.98 -0.15
C ARG A 352 21.19 8.47 0.79
N GLN A 353 22.34 8.85 0.25
CA GLN A 353 23.46 9.37 1.04
C GLN A 353 23.08 10.61 1.88
N LEU A 354 22.35 11.55 1.27
CA LEU A 354 21.88 12.76 1.98
C LEU A 354 20.82 12.43 3.03
N ASN A 355 19.98 11.43 2.81
CA ASN A 355 19.01 11.00 3.82
C ASN A 355 19.69 10.32 5.02
N ASP A 356 20.69 9.49 4.77
CA ASP A 356 21.46 8.79 5.82
C ASP A 356 22.32 9.75 6.66
N ALA A 357 22.74 10.86 6.08
CA ALA A 357 23.52 11.90 6.74
C ALA A 357 22.68 12.87 7.63
N ARG A 358 21.35 12.87 7.51
CA ARG A 358 20.41 13.69 8.29
C ARG A 358 20.12 13.05 9.65
#